data_bfb420036c993dd38911406c69fc2701
#
_entry.id   bfb420036c993dd38911406c69fc2701
#
_cell.length_a   1.000
_cell.length_b   1.000
_cell.length_c   1.000
_cell.angle_alpha   90.00
_cell.angle_beta   90.00
_cell.angle_gamma   90.00
#
_symmetry.space_group_name_H-M   'P 1'
#
loop_
_entity.id
_entity.type
_entity.pdbx_description
1 polymer ?
#
loop_
_entity_poly.entity_id
_entity_poly.type
_entity_poly.pdbx_seq_one_letter_code
_entity_poly.pdbx_strand_id
1 'polypeptide(L)'
;MPLLTIDHVTVAFGNGPRKLVAVDDVSLTVERGEFLCLLGPSGCGKSTLLKVVSGLLAAHSGRVTLDTQERRDGLESVMVWQEPTLIPWRRIDDNVALSLELRGVPRAERRERAVEALKLLGIADFAAYFPRQLSGGMRQRAGIARALVADPRILLMDEPFAAVDAQTRRILQEQVLMLTQDLHKTVIFVTHSIEEALLLGDRIAVMSARPGRIKALIEVEFPRPRDPHIVRTARFQDLEEHIWDLLRGEAARAELET
;
A
#
# COMPACT_ATOMS: atom_id res chain seq x y z
N MET A 1 -13.75 -12.51 11.67
CA MET A 1 -14.49 -11.39 11.01
C MET A 1 -13.46 -10.51 10.31
N PRO A 2 -13.72 -10.08 9.08
CA PRO A 2 -12.78 -9.23 8.35
C PRO A 2 -12.50 -7.93 9.12
N LEU A 3 -11.27 -7.44 9.03
CA LEU A 3 -10.89 -6.14 9.61
C LEU A 3 -11.52 -4.99 8.82
N LEU A 4 -11.54 -5.13 7.49
CA LEU A 4 -12.11 -4.14 6.58
C LEU A 4 -13.10 -4.81 5.62
N THR A 5 -14.23 -4.15 5.40
CA THR A 5 -15.21 -4.53 4.37
C THR A 5 -15.46 -3.34 3.45
N ILE A 6 -15.25 -3.53 2.16
CA ILE A 6 -15.65 -2.65 1.08
C ILE A 6 -16.92 -3.27 0.49
N ASP A 7 -18.03 -2.53 0.47
CA ASP A 7 -19.35 -3.05 0.12
C ASP A 7 -19.97 -2.18 -0.98
N HIS A 8 -20.00 -2.71 -2.20
CA HIS A 8 -20.58 -2.09 -3.40
C HIS A 8 -20.10 -0.65 -3.66
N VAL A 9 -18.78 -0.39 -3.46
CA VAL A 9 -18.21 0.95 -3.59
C VAL A 9 -18.11 1.35 -5.05
N THR A 10 -18.71 2.50 -5.36
CA THR A 10 -18.59 3.19 -6.65
C THR A 10 -18.03 4.60 -6.45
N VAL A 11 -17.08 5.00 -7.28
CA VAL A 11 -16.49 6.35 -7.27
C VAL A 11 -16.58 6.95 -8.67
N ALA A 12 -17.17 8.14 -8.73
CA ALA A 12 -17.29 8.88 -9.98
C ALA A 12 -16.91 10.35 -9.78
N PHE A 13 -16.31 10.93 -10.82
CA PHE A 13 -15.90 12.33 -10.86
C PHE A 13 -16.69 13.09 -11.92
N GLY A 14 -16.95 14.37 -11.68
CA GLY A 14 -17.72 15.24 -12.57
C GLY A 14 -19.24 14.99 -12.48
N ASN A 15 -20.00 15.82 -13.21
CA ASN A 15 -21.47 15.80 -13.22
C ASN A 15 -22.01 15.68 -14.66
N GLY A 16 -23.21 15.12 -14.80
CA GLY A 16 -23.93 15.04 -16.06
C GLY A 16 -23.26 14.14 -17.11
N PRO A 17 -23.26 14.51 -18.40
CA PRO A 17 -22.75 13.66 -19.49
C PRO A 17 -21.25 13.40 -19.46
N ARG A 18 -20.50 14.16 -18.67
CA ARG A 18 -19.04 14.01 -18.47
C ARG A 18 -18.69 13.27 -17.18
N LYS A 19 -19.64 12.57 -16.58
CA LYS A 19 -19.39 11.75 -15.38
C LYS A 19 -18.41 10.62 -15.72
N LEU A 20 -17.24 10.65 -15.08
CA LEU A 20 -16.21 9.63 -15.21
C LEU A 20 -16.31 8.65 -14.03
N VAL A 21 -16.69 7.41 -14.29
CA VAL A 21 -16.68 6.36 -13.27
C VAL A 21 -15.26 5.80 -13.17
N ALA A 22 -14.59 6.02 -12.06
CA ALA A 22 -13.24 5.54 -11.81
C ALA A 22 -13.23 4.13 -11.21
N VAL A 23 -14.13 3.88 -10.26
CA VAL A 23 -14.34 2.58 -9.59
C VAL A 23 -15.81 2.27 -9.65
N ASP A 24 -16.17 1.05 -10.01
CA ASP A 24 -17.55 0.65 -10.23
C ASP A 24 -17.87 -0.67 -9.52
N ASP A 25 -18.76 -0.58 -8.54
CA ASP A 25 -19.34 -1.72 -7.80
C ASP A 25 -18.30 -2.68 -7.22
N VAL A 26 -17.29 -2.14 -6.51
CA VAL A 26 -16.24 -2.94 -5.89
C VAL A 26 -16.68 -3.42 -4.51
N SER A 27 -16.66 -4.76 -4.34
CA SER A 27 -16.86 -5.43 -3.05
C SER A 27 -15.65 -6.30 -2.72
N LEU A 28 -15.07 -6.12 -1.51
CA LEU A 28 -13.84 -6.78 -1.08
C LEU A 28 -13.76 -6.79 0.44
N THR A 29 -13.22 -7.88 1.00
CA THR A 29 -12.91 -7.98 2.43
C THR A 29 -11.42 -8.14 2.65
N VAL A 30 -10.92 -7.63 3.79
CA VAL A 30 -9.51 -7.79 4.21
C VAL A 30 -9.51 -8.35 5.63
N GLU A 31 -8.82 -9.46 5.82
CA GLU A 31 -8.69 -10.10 7.12
C GLU A 31 -7.59 -9.43 7.97
N ARG A 32 -7.61 -9.68 9.28
CA ARG A 32 -6.56 -9.17 10.18
C ARG A 32 -5.22 -9.83 9.88
N GLY A 33 -4.16 -9.02 9.76
CA GLY A 33 -2.81 -9.48 9.43
C GLY A 33 -2.63 -9.88 7.96
N GLU A 34 -3.65 -9.72 7.12
CA GLU A 34 -3.58 -10.02 5.70
C GLU A 34 -2.78 -8.95 4.93
N PHE A 35 -1.98 -9.40 3.99
CA PHE A 35 -1.35 -8.55 2.99
C PHE A 35 -2.12 -8.71 1.65
N LEU A 36 -3.07 -7.81 1.40
CA LEU A 36 -3.86 -7.79 0.17
C LEU A 36 -3.20 -6.90 -0.89
N CYS A 37 -2.96 -7.43 -2.08
CA CYS A 37 -2.48 -6.66 -3.22
C CYS A 37 -3.64 -6.27 -4.14
N LEU A 38 -3.74 -4.99 -4.51
CA LEU A 38 -4.59 -4.49 -5.59
C LEU A 38 -3.74 -4.34 -6.84
N LEU A 39 -3.97 -5.20 -7.82
CA LEU A 39 -3.19 -5.28 -9.06
C LEU A 39 -4.07 -4.89 -10.26
N GLY A 40 -3.53 -4.10 -11.18
CA GLY A 40 -4.25 -3.72 -12.40
C GLY A 40 -3.52 -2.66 -13.20
N PRO A 41 -3.99 -2.34 -14.42
CA PRO A 41 -3.35 -1.35 -15.28
C PRO A 41 -3.34 0.06 -14.66
N SER A 42 -2.48 0.93 -15.17
CA SER A 42 -2.45 2.34 -14.75
C SER A 42 -3.78 3.02 -15.03
N GLY A 43 -4.23 3.88 -14.13
CA GLY A 43 -5.49 4.61 -14.28
C GLY A 43 -6.77 3.81 -14.02
N CYS A 44 -6.72 2.53 -13.67
CA CYS A 44 -7.91 1.71 -13.42
C CYS A 44 -8.65 2.01 -12.10
N GLY A 45 -8.16 2.92 -11.26
CA GLY A 45 -8.86 3.33 -10.04
C GLY A 45 -8.30 2.76 -8.72
N LYS A 46 -7.17 2.03 -8.71
CA LYS A 46 -6.54 1.47 -7.49
C LYS A 46 -6.28 2.54 -6.41
N SER A 47 -5.58 3.61 -6.77
CA SER A 47 -5.30 4.72 -5.86
C SER A 47 -6.56 5.45 -5.43
N THR A 48 -7.59 5.49 -6.29
CA THR A 48 -8.90 6.05 -5.96
C THR A 48 -9.60 5.22 -4.89
N LEU A 49 -9.62 3.90 -5.05
CA LEU A 49 -10.17 2.97 -4.06
C LEU A 49 -9.41 3.09 -2.73
N LEU A 50 -8.08 3.18 -2.78
CA LEU A 50 -7.25 3.34 -1.59
C LEU A 50 -7.56 4.65 -0.82
N LYS A 51 -7.84 5.75 -1.56
CA LYS A 51 -8.27 7.03 -0.96
C LYS A 51 -9.65 6.94 -0.30
N VAL A 52 -10.56 6.12 -0.84
CA VAL A 52 -11.86 5.86 -0.20
C VAL A 52 -11.66 5.07 1.09
N VAL A 53 -10.84 4.02 1.07
CA VAL A 53 -10.51 3.22 2.26
C VAL A 53 -9.86 4.07 3.36
N SER A 54 -9.01 5.03 2.98
CA SER A 54 -8.37 5.96 3.94
C SER A 54 -9.29 7.07 4.47
N GLY A 55 -10.52 7.19 3.94
CA GLY A 55 -11.43 8.29 4.27
C GLY A 55 -11.07 9.65 3.63
N LEU A 56 -10.04 9.71 2.77
CA LEU A 56 -9.64 10.93 2.06
C LEU A 56 -10.57 11.28 0.90
N LEU A 57 -11.35 10.31 0.43
CA LEU A 57 -12.31 10.49 -0.64
C LEU A 57 -13.63 9.80 -0.25
N ALA A 58 -14.74 10.50 -0.42
CA ALA A 58 -16.06 9.90 -0.24
C ALA A 58 -16.43 9.02 -1.44
N ALA A 59 -17.01 7.85 -1.18
CA ALA A 59 -17.63 7.04 -2.23
C ALA A 59 -18.90 7.74 -2.77
N HIS A 60 -19.20 7.52 -4.05
CA HIS A 60 -20.45 7.96 -4.66
C HIS A 60 -21.64 7.10 -4.20
N SER A 61 -21.41 5.78 -4.09
CA SER A 61 -22.32 4.81 -3.49
C SER A 61 -21.53 3.67 -2.83
N GLY A 62 -22.21 2.85 -2.05
CA GLY A 62 -21.58 1.81 -1.24
C GLY A 62 -20.97 2.36 0.04
N ARG A 63 -20.22 1.52 0.75
CA ARG A 63 -19.61 1.90 2.03
C ARG A 63 -18.33 1.13 2.28
N VAL A 64 -17.46 1.73 3.10
CA VAL A 64 -16.29 1.08 3.69
C VAL A 64 -16.51 0.99 5.19
N THR A 65 -16.37 -0.20 5.74
CA THR A 65 -16.55 -0.45 7.18
C THR A 65 -15.29 -1.06 7.75
N LEU A 66 -14.75 -0.46 8.80
CA LEU A 66 -13.66 -0.98 9.59
C LEU A 66 -14.22 -1.61 10.88
N ASP A 67 -13.81 -2.84 11.21
CA ASP A 67 -14.18 -3.47 12.48
C ASP A 67 -13.50 -2.73 13.64
N THR A 68 -14.32 -2.10 14.50
CA THR A 68 -13.86 -1.25 15.61
C THR A 68 -13.90 -1.97 16.96
N GLN A 69 -14.16 -3.28 17.01
CA GLN A 69 -14.33 -4.02 18.27
C GLN A 69 -13.11 -3.99 19.17
N GLU A 70 -11.90 -3.81 18.61
CA GLU A 70 -10.68 -3.58 19.38
C GLU A 70 -10.19 -2.14 19.18
N ARG A 71 -10.59 -1.24 20.05
CA ARG A 71 -10.04 0.11 20.14
C ARG A 71 -8.57 0.02 20.61
N ARG A 72 -7.64 0.20 19.69
CA ARG A 72 -6.25 0.55 20.03
C ARG A 72 -6.11 2.06 19.99
N ASP A 73 -5.22 2.62 20.79
CA ASP A 73 -4.88 4.06 20.80
C ASP A 73 -4.12 4.52 19.54
N GLY A 74 -4.30 3.84 18.41
CA GLY A 74 -3.65 4.08 17.12
C GLY A 74 -4.57 4.74 16.08
N LEU A 75 -3.97 5.08 14.94
CA LEU A 75 -4.73 5.51 13.76
C LEU A 75 -5.41 4.30 13.10
N GLU A 76 -6.61 4.49 12.57
CA GLU A 76 -7.32 3.42 11.85
C GLU A 76 -6.55 3.00 10.60
N SER A 77 -6.10 3.98 9.82
CA SER A 77 -5.27 3.74 8.64
C SER A 77 -4.20 4.81 8.45
N VAL A 78 -3.09 4.45 7.82
CA VAL A 78 -2.05 5.38 7.39
C VAL A 78 -1.67 5.06 5.97
N MET A 79 -1.47 6.08 5.15
CA MET A 79 -1.14 5.95 3.74
C MET A 79 0.34 6.25 3.49
N VAL A 80 1.00 5.33 2.79
CA VAL A 80 2.31 5.50 2.17
C VAL A 80 2.07 5.80 0.69
N TRP A 81 2.47 6.98 0.26
CA TRP A 81 2.28 7.46 -1.11
C TRP A 81 3.40 7.01 -2.03
N GLN A 82 3.13 6.99 -3.32
CA GLN A 82 4.10 6.74 -4.37
C GLN A 82 5.30 7.70 -4.27
N GLU A 83 5.03 8.99 -4.06
CA GLU A 83 6.06 9.96 -3.67
C GLU A 83 6.04 10.16 -2.16
N PRO A 84 7.20 10.01 -1.47
CA PRO A 84 7.27 10.22 -0.05
C PRO A 84 7.01 11.69 0.28
N THR A 85 5.83 11.98 0.82
CA THR A 85 5.38 13.33 1.20
C THR A 85 6.05 13.79 2.49
N LEU A 86 7.39 13.85 2.50
CA LEU A 86 8.16 14.34 3.65
C LEU A 86 8.12 15.87 3.70
N ILE A 87 8.03 16.42 4.90
CA ILE A 87 8.05 17.87 5.15
C ILE A 87 9.49 18.37 4.88
N PRO A 88 9.74 19.19 3.86
CA PRO A 88 11.08 19.46 3.36
C PRO A 88 11.97 20.25 4.33
N TRP A 89 11.39 21.03 5.23
CA TRP A 89 12.11 21.84 6.23
C TRP A 89 12.25 21.15 7.60
N ARG A 90 11.76 19.91 7.76
CA ARG A 90 11.96 19.08 8.94
C ARG A 90 13.05 18.03 8.71
N ARG A 91 13.76 17.67 9.76
CA ARG A 91 14.68 16.53 9.74
C ARG A 91 13.92 15.23 9.55
N ILE A 92 14.63 14.18 9.20
CA ILE A 92 14.04 12.85 8.96
C ILE A 92 13.44 12.28 10.24
N ASP A 93 14.12 12.37 11.38
CA ASP A 93 13.56 11.94 12.68
C ASP A 93 12.29 12.70 13.05
N ASP A 94 12.22 14.02 12.82
CA ASP A 94 11.01 14.83 13.04
C ASP A 94 9.89 14.52 12.02
N ASN A 95 10.24 14.15 10.79
CA ASN A 95 9.27 13.69 9.79
C ASN A 95 8.64 12.37 10.22
N VAL A 96 9.45 11.41 10.65
CA VAL A 96 9.00 10.09 11.10
C VAL A 96 8.17 10.21 12.37
N ALA A 97 8.56 11.07 13.31
CA ALA A 97 7.87 11.30 14.57
C ALA A 97 6.56 12.09 14.45
N LEU A 98 6.19 12.58 13.25
CA LEU A 98 5.09 13.54 13.07
C LEU A 98 3.76 13.08 13.66
N SER A 99 3.37 11.82 13.44
CA SER A 99 2.13 11.26 13.98
C SER A 99 2.12 11.21 15.51
N LEU A 100 3.26 10.92 16.12
CA LEU A 100 3.43 10.91 17.57
C LEU A 100 3.39 12.33 18.14
N GLU A 101 3.95 13.29 17.41
CA GLU A 101 3.89 14.72 17.78
C GLU A 101 2.46 15.22 17.84
N LEU A 102 1.66 14.92 16.81
CA LEU A 102 0.25 15.30 16.73
C LEU A 102 -0.59 14.65 17.83
N ARG A 103 -0.15 13.51 18.37
CA ARG A 103 -0.77 12.81 19.51
C ARG A 103 -0.24 13.29 20.87
N GLY A 104 0.63 14.30 20.89
CA GLY A 104 1.17 14.87 22.13
C GLY A 104 2.23 14.01 22.84
N VAL A 105 2.82 13.01 22.15
CA VAL A 105 3.89 12.17 22.73
C VAL A 105 5.12 13.04 23.05
N PRO A 106 5.74 12.88 24.25
CA PRO A 106 6.91 13.66 24.65
C PRO A 106 8.06 13.57 23.64
N ARG A 107 8.79 14.68 23.45
CA ARG A 107 9.84 14.79 22.41
C ARG A 107 10.92 13.72 22.49
N ALA A 108 11.35 13.36 23.69
CA ALA A 108 12.37 12.34 23.87
C ALA A 108 11.87 10.96 23.37
N GLU A 109 10.69 10.55 23.82
CA GLU A 109 10.06 9.29 23.46
C GLU A 109 9.78 9.20 21.96
N ARG A 110 9.14 10.22 21.35
CA ARG A 110 8.83 10.19 19.92
C ARG A 110 10.07 10.12 19.04
N ARG A 111 11.19 10.76 19.48
CA ARG A 111 12.46 10.71 18.77
C ARG A 111 13.10 9.33 18.85
N GLU A 112 13.06 8.70 20.00
CA GLU A 112 13.54 7.32 20.19
C GLU A 112 12.79 6.36 19.27
N ARG A 113 11.46 6.37 19.30
CA ARG A 113 10.61 5.55 18.41
C ARG A 113 10.88 5.82 16.93
N ALA A 114 11.10 7.08 16.55
CA ALA A 114 11.41 7.44 15.17
C ALA A 114 12.76 6.85 14.73
N VAL A 115 13.79 6.94 15.59
CA VAL A 115 15.13 6.36 15.30
C VAL A 115 15.07 4.84 15.22
N GLU A 116 14.28 4.19 16.08
CA GLU A 116 14.07 2.73 16.00
C GLU A 116 13.42 2.33 14.67
N ALA A 117 12.39 3.02 14.23
CA ALA A 117 11.77 2.75 12.92
C ALA A 117 12.75 2.99 11.76
N LEU A 118 13.60 4.01 11.85
CA LEU A 118 14.64 4.25 10.86
C LEU A 118 15.73 3.16 10.86
N LYS A 119 16.04 2.56 12.03
CA LYS A 119 16.95 1.40 12.13
C LYS A 119 16.38 0.18 11.41
N LEU A 120 15.10 -0.12 11.61
CA LEU A 120 14.42 -1.23 10.93
C LEU A 120 14.51 -1.12 9.39
N LEU A 121 14.56 0.10 8.88
CA LEU A 121 14.67 0.38 7.45
C LEU A 121 16.11 0.72 6.99
N GLY A 122 17.12 0.58 7.87
CA GLY A 122 18.52 0.74 7.52
C GLY A 122 18.96 2.17 7.18
N ILE A 123 18.28 3.20 7.72
CA ILE A 123 18.61 4.61 7.47
C ILE A 123 18.70 5.46 8.75
N ALA A 124 18.98 4.84 9.89
CA ALA A 124 19.08 5.55 11.18
C ALA A 124 20.20 6.63 11.20
N ASP A 125 21.31 6.41 10.49
CA ASP A 125 22.43 7.36 10.41
C ASP A 125 22.03 8.68 9.74
N PHE A 126 20.91 8.68 9.02
CA PHE A 126 20.37 9.85 8.34
C PHE A 126 19.24 10.55 9.11
N ALA A 127 18.99 10.17 10.36
CA ALA A 127 17.91 10.74 11.18
C ALA A 127 17.97 12.26 11.31
N ALA A 128 19.17 12.83 11.43
CA ALA A 128 19.39 14.27 11.55
C ALA A 128 19.43 15.04 10.23
N TYR A 129 19.33 14.36 9.09
CA TYR A 129 19.36 14.96 7.75
C TYR A 129 18.00 15.51 7.33
N PHE A 130 18.00 16.35 6.31
CA PHE A 130 16.77 16.86 5.67
C PHE A 130 16.43 16.04 4.42
N PRO A 131 15.16 15.98 3.99
CA PRO A 131 14.73 15.19 2.83
C PRO A 131 15.54 15.43 1.56
N ARG A 132 15.95 16.69 1.30
CA ARG A 132 16.76 17.07 0.12
C ARG A 132 18.16 16.43 0.08
N GLN A 133 18.65 15.92 1.21
CA GLN A 133 19.97 15.31 1.34
C GLN A 133 19.93 13.79 1.13
N LEU A 134 18.74 13.21 0.97
CA LEU A 134 18.52 11.77 0.82
C LEU A 134 18.28 11.40 -0.66
N SER A 135 18.68 10.17 -1.01
CA SER A 135 18.27 9.55 -2.28
C SER A 135 16.75 9.29 -2.33
N GLY A 136 16.20 9.00 -3.50
CA GLY A 136 14.79 8.65 -3.67
C GLY A 136 14.38 7.46 -2.80
N GLY A 137 15.16 6.38 -2.84
CA GLY A 137 14.92 5.19 -2.02
C GLY A 137 15.02 5.44 -0.51
N MET A 138 15.96 6.30 -0.08
CA MET A 138 16.06 6.68 1.34
C MET A 138 14.86 7.53 1.79
N ARG A 139 14.38 8.43 0.95
CA ARG A 139 13.15 9.19 1.24
C ARG A 139 11.94 8.26 1.36
N GLN A 140 11.84 7.25 0.48
CA GLN A 140 10.78 6.26 0.54
C GLN A 140 10.81 5.45 1.84
N ARG A 141 12.01 4.99 2.25
CA ARG A 141 12.21 4.33 3.55
C ARG A 141 11.77 5.21 4.73
N ALA A 142 12.09 6.50 4.71
CA ALA A 142 11.64 7.44 5.72
C ALA A 142 10.10 7.62 5.74
N GLY A 143 9.45 7.61 4.55
CA GLY A 143 7.99 7.62 4.43
C GLY A 143 7.33 6.37 5.01
N ILE A 144 7.92 5.19 4.77
CA ILE A 144 7.46 3.93 5.36
C ILE A 144 7.69 3.92 6.88
N ALA A 145 8.86 4.38 7.35
CA ALA A 145 9.14 4.51 8.80
C ALA A 145 8.10 5.39 9.50
N ARG A 146 7.74 6.53 8.89
CA ARG A 146 6.68 7.43 9.40
C ARG A 146 5.33 6.73 9.52
N ALA A 147 5.00 5.88 8.56
CA ALA A 147 3.75 5.12 8.59
C ALA A 147 3.77 4.02 9.67
N LEU A 148 4.89 3.34 9.85
CA LEU A 148 5.05 2.28 10.87
C LEU A 148 4.99 2.85 12.30
N VAL A 149 5.65 3.99 12.56
CA VAL A 149 5.66 4.65 13.89
C VAL A 149 4.26 5.09 14.32
N ALA A 150 3.39 5.39 13.35
CA ALA A 150 2.00 5.76 13.63
C ALA A 150 1.18 4.59 14.20
N ASP A 151 1.68 3.36 14.08
CA ASP A 151 1.04 2.11 14.52
C ASP A 151 -0.40 1.96 14.04
N PRO A 152 -0.67 2.05 12.73
CA PRO A 152 -2.03 1.96 12.21
C PRO A 152 -2.56 0.52 12.26
N ARG A 153 -3.90 0.39 12.25
CA ARG A 153 -4.56 -0.92 12.11
C ARG A 153 -4.40 -1.47 10.69
N ILE A 154 -4.47 -0.58 9.68
CA ILE A 154 -4.27 -0.91 8.27
C ILE A 154 -3.23 0.04 7.69
N LEU A 155 -2.23 -0.54 7.04
CA LEU A 155 -1.24 0.18 6.27
C LEU A 155 -1.66 0.19 4.80
N LEU A 156 -1.88 1.36 4.25
CA LEU A 156 -2.27 1.57 2.86
C LEU A 156 -1.04 2.01 2.08
N MET A 157 -0.66 1.28 1.03
CA MET A 157 0.53 1.57 0.24
C MET A 157 0.16 1.77 -1.24
N ASP A 158 0.38 2.98 -1.76
CA ASP A 158 0.08 3.34 -3.15
C ASP A 158 1.38 3.35 -3.97
N GLU A 159 1.66 2.25 -4.68
CA GLU A 159 2.86 2.05 -5.50
C GLU A 159 4.17 2.49 -4.82
N PRO A 160 4.47 2.06 -3.58
CA PRO A 160 5.52 2.65 -2.76
C PRO A 160 6.93 2.41 -3.30
N PHE A 161 7.11 1.53 -4.29
CA PHE A 161 8.41 1.19 -4.85
C PHE A 161 8.64 1.73 -6.26
N ALA A 162 7.67 2.43 -6.86
CA ALA A 162 7.74 2.88 -8.24
C ALA A 162 8.93 3.83 -8.53
N ALA A 163 9.27 4.69 -7.56
CA ALA A 163 10.36 5.67 -7.67
C ALA A 163 11.74 5.14 -7.20
N VAL A 164 11.85 3.83 -6.91
CA VAL A 164 13.07 3.21 -6.37
C VAL A 164 13.76 2.39 -7.47
N ASP A 165 15.10 2.48 -7.56
CA ASP A 165 15.87 1.65 -8.48
C ASP A 165 15.72 0.14 -8.17
N ALA A 166 15.95 -0.71 -9.19
CA ALA A 166 15.62 -2.14 -9.11
C ALA A 166 16.34 -2.89 -7.96
N GLN A 167 17.60 -2.57 -7.68
CA GLN A 167 18.36 -3.24 -6.63
C GLN A 167 17.87 -2.83 -5.24
N THR A 168 17.70 -1.54 -5.01
CA THR A 168 17.17 -0.99 -3.75
C THR A 168 15.72 -1.41 -3.52
N ARG A 169 14.92 -1.51 -4.59
CA ARG A 169 13.52 -1.96 -4.57
C ARG A 169 13.41 -3.34 -3.96
N ARG A 170 14.20 -4.31 -4.45
CA ARG A 170 14.17 -5.69 -3.95
C ARG A 170 14.46 -5.77 -2.44
N ILE A 171 15.51 -5.07 -1.98
CA ILE A 171 15.86 -5.00 -0.56
C ILE A 171 14.71 -4.40 0.25
N LEU A 172 14.09 -3.34 -0.26
CA LEU A 172 12.99 -2.67 0.43
C LEU A 172 11.72 -3.53 0.49
N GLN A 173 11.42 -4.29 -0.56
CA GLN A 173 10.31 -5.26 -0.57
C GLN A 173 10.50 -6.33 0.50
N GLU A 174 11.69 -6.92 0.59
CA GLU A 174 12.03 -7.91 1.61
C GLU A 174 11.88 -7.31 3.03
N GLN A 175 12.39 -6.11 3.25
CA GLN A 175 12.25 -5.41 4.54
C GLN A 175 10.80 -5.13 4.91
N VAL A 176 9.99 -4.61 3.98
CA VAL A 176 8.57 -4.32 4.21
C VAL A 176 7.81 -5.61 4.51
N LEU A 177 8.08 -6.69 3.77
CA LEU A 177 7.45 -7.98 4.00
C LEU A 177 7.75 -8.52 5.41
N MET A 178 9.02 -8.55 5.81
CA MET A 178 9.42 -9.00 7.14
C MET A 178 8.78 -8.15 8.24
N LEU A 179 8.88 -6.82 8.12
CA LEU A 179 8.34 -5.91 9.13
C LEU A 179 6.82 -6.00 9.29
N THR A 180 6.08 -6.15 8.19
CA THR A 180 4.62 -6.26 8.26
C THR A 180 4.18 -7.60 8.86
N GLN A 181 4.95 -8.66 8.65
CA GLN A 181 4.72 -9.97 9.26
C GLN A 181 5.05 -9.95 10.77
N ASP A 182 6.24 -9.51 11.15
CA ASP A 182 6.70 -9.46 12.54
C ASP A 182 5.78 -8.59 13.42
N LEU A 183 5.26 -7.51 12.84
CA LEU A 183 4.35 -6.58 13.50
C LEU A 183 2.87 -6.96 13.32
N HIS A 184 2.56 -8.08 12.67
CA HIS A 184 1.19 -8.54 12.37
C HIS A 184 0.31 -7.43 11.76
N LYS A 185 0.85 -6.66 10.81
CA LYS A 185 0.13 -5.54 10.17
C LYS A 185 -0.77 -6.03 9.05
N THR A 186 -1.98 -5.48 9.01
CA THR A 186 -2.85 -5.60 7.84
C THR A 186 -2.42 -4.58 6.81
N VAL A 187 -2.25 -5.00 5.57
CA VAL A 187 -1.73 -4.16 4.47
C VAL A 187 -2.66 -4.23 3.27
N ILE A 188 -2.97 -3.08 2.68
CA ILE A 188 -3.50 -2.99 1.31
C ILE A 188 -2.43 -2.32 0.46
N PHE A 189 -1.94 -3.06 -0.52
CA PHE A 189 -0.81 -2.69 -1.35
C PHE A 189 -1.23 -2.54 -2.81
N VAL A 190 -1.08 -1.36 -3.36
CA VAL A 190 -1.33 -1.08 -4.77
C VAL A 190 -0.06 -1.25 -5.57
N THR A 191 -0.12 -2.00 -6.64
CA THR A 191 0.97 -2.16 -7.60
C THR A 191 0.44 -2.44 -9.00
N HIS A 192 1.29 -2.25 -10.02
CA HIS A 192 1.09 -2.73 -11.38
C HIS A 192 2.04 -3.90 -11.72
N SER A 193 2.90 -4.32 -10.78
CA SER A 193 3.84 -5.44 -10.95
C SER A 193 3.26 -6.74 -10.43
N ILE A 194 3.14 -7.74 -11.31
CA ILE A 194 2.68 -9.08 -10.96
C ILE A 194 3.67 -9.73 -9.98
N GLU A 195 4.98 -9.57 -10.23
CA GLU A 195 6.03 -10.11 -9.36
C GLU A 195 5.92 -9.56 -7.94
N GLU A 196 5.72 -8.24 -7.77
CA GLU A 196 5.49 -7.63 -6.44
C GLU A 196 4.27 -8.22 -5.76
N ALA A 197 3.16 -8.34 -6.48
CA ALA A 197 1.92 -8.87 -5.93
C ALA A 197 2.06 -10.32 -5.47
N LEU A 198 2.76 -11.16 -6.23
CA LEU A 198 3.04 -12.56 -5.88
C LEU A 198 4.05 -12.72 -4.73
N LEU A 199 5.07 -11.84 -4.67
CA LEU A 199 6.07 -11.87 -3.60
C LEU A 199 5.50 -11.40 -2.26
N LEU A 200 4.65 -10.39 -2.26
CA LEU A 200 4.22 -9.71 -1.04
C LEU A 200 2.82 -10.17 -0.56
N GLY A 201 1.87 -10.35 -1.48
CA GLY A 201 0.46 -10.55 -1.18
C GLY A 201 0.13 -11.95 -0.66
N ASP A 202 -0.80 -12.05 0.28
CA ASP A 202 -1.50 -13.30 0.62
C ASP A 202 -2.64 -13.53 -0.36
N ARG A 203 -3.29 -12.43 -0.78
CA ARG A 203 -4.31 -12.42 -1.83
C ARG A 203 -4.05 -11.27 -2.79
N ILE A 204 -4.44 -11.49 -4.05
CA ILE A 204 -4.33 -10.51 -5.12
C ILE A 204 -5.73 -10.24 -5.68
N ALA A 205 -6.20 -9.01 -5.54
CA ALA A 205 -7.40 -8.54 -6.22
C ALA A 205 -7.00 -7.90 -7.56
N VAL A 206 -7.29 -8.60 -8.65
CA VAL A 206 -7.02 -8.14 -10.01
C VAL A 206 -8.15 -7.21 -10.45
N MET A 207 -7.80 -5.98 -10.82
CA MET A 207 -8.76 -4.96 -11.28
C MET A 207 -8.77 -4.84 -12.80
N SER A 208 -9.97 -4.64 -13.36
CA SER A 208 -10.16 -4.30 -14.78
C SER A 208 -9.62 -2.90 -15.10
N ALA A 209 -9.45 -2.59 -16.39
CA ALA A 209 -9.34 -1.21 -16.86
C ALA A 209 -10.57 -0.39 -16.45
N ARG A 210 -10.50 0.94 -16.65
CA ARG A 210 -11.58 1.86 -16.27
C ARG A 210 -12.92 1.53 -16.95
N PRO A 211 -14.04 1.48 -16.21
CA PRO A 211 -14.13 1.61 -14.75
C PRO A 211 -13.56 0.41 -14.03
N GLY A 212 -12.79 0.68 -12.95
CA GLY A 212 -12.15 -0.39 -12.18
C GLY A 212 -13.16 -1.25 -11.43
N ARG A 213 -13.17 -2.53 -11.72
CA ARG A 213 -13.95 -3.58 -11.04
C ARG A 213 -13.03 -4.70 -10.60
N ILE A 214 -13.39 -5.46 -9.60
CA ILE A 214 -12.66 -6.69 -9.26
C ILE A 214 -12.99 -7.75 -10.30
N LYS A 215 -11.99 -8.15 -11.07
CA LYS A 215 -12.09 -9.18 -12.13
C LYS A 215 -11.83 -10.57 -11.57
N ALA A 216 -10.85 -10.70 -10.67
CA ALA A 216 -10.50 -11.95 -10.04
C ALA A 216 -9.91 -11.69 -8.65
N LEU A 217 -10.07 -12.66 -7.75
CA LEU A 217 -9.41 -12.70 -6.45
C LEU A 217 -8.59 -13.98 -6.39
N ILE A 218 -7.27 -13.85 -6.24
CA ILE A 218 -6.31 -14.96 -6.33
C ILE A 218 -5.65 -15.14 -4.97
N GLU A 219 -5.70 -16.35 -4.43
CA GLU A 219 -4.95 -16.72 -3.23
C GLU A 219 -3.52 -17.09 -3.60
N VAL A 220 -2.56 -16.59 -2.82
CA VAL A 220 -1.13 -16.80 -3.04
C VAL A 220 -0.61 -17.78 -1.99
N GLU A 221 -0.63 -19.06 -2.32
CA GLU A 221 -0.32 -20.18 -1.41
C GLU A 221 1.18 -20.44 -1.23
N PHE A 222 2.03 -19.41 -1.25
CA PHE A 222 3.43 -19.60 -0.93
C PHE A 222 3.67 -19.47 0.57
N PRO A 223 4.47 -20.42 1.17
CA PRO A 223 4.74 -20.37 2.60
C PRO A 223 5.49 -19.10 3.01
N ARG A 224 5.28 -18.67 4.25
CA ARG A 224 6.01 -17.54 4.84
C ARG A 224 7.03 -18.07 5.88
N PRO A 225 8.19 -17.45 6.04
CA PRO A 225 8.71 -16.30 5.27
C PRO A 225 8.98 -16.70 3.81
N ARG A 226 8.64 -15.82 2.87
CA ARG A 226 8.84 -16.09 1.45
C ARG A 226 10.30 -15.97 1.08
N ASP A 227 10.85 -17.06 0.51
CA ASP A 227 12.16 -17.03 -0.10
C ASP A 227 12.09 -16.22 -1.42
N PRO A 228 12.94 -15.19 -1.62
CA PRO A 228 13.02 -14.47 -2.89
C PRO A 228 13.28 -15.37 -4.12
N HIS A 229 13.78 -16.58 -3.92
CA HIS A 229 14.01 -17.55 -5.01
C HIS A 229 12.74 -18.23 -5.52
N ILE A 230 11.58 -18.05 -4.86
CA ILE A 230 10.29 -18.62 -5.35
C ILE A 230 9.96 -18.16 -6.76
N VAL A 231 10.42 -16.98 -7.20
CA VAL A 231 10.25 -16.48 -8.58
C VAL A 231 10.75 -17.42 -9.67
N ARG A 232 11.63 -18.36 -9.32
CA ARG A 232 12.20 -19.36 -10.24
C ARG A 232 11.42 -20.69 -10.25
N THR A 233 10.40 -20.82 -9.42
CA THR A 233 9.60 -22.04 -9.35
C THR A 233 8.53 -22.08 -10.44
N ALA A 234 8.23 -23.27 -10.96
CA ALA A 234 7.18 -23.46 -11.95
C ALA A 234 5.84 -22.89 -11.45
N ARG A 235 5.49 -23.13 -10.18
CA ARG A 235 4.25 -22.61 -9.58
C ARG A 235 4.14 -21.09 -9.61
N PHE A 236 5.25 -20.38 -9.40
CA PHE A 236 5.27 -18.91 -9.50
C PHE A 236 5.02 -18.46 -10.93
N GLN A 237 5.71 -19.09 -11.89
CA GLN A 237 5.58 -18.78 -13.31
C GLN A 237 4.17 -19.07 -13.82
N ASP A 238 3.56 -20.19 -13.42
CA ASP A 238 2.18 -20.52 -13.78
C ASP A 238 1.18 -19.46 -13.26
N LEU A 239 1.36 -19.00 -12.02
CA LEU A 239 0.52 -17.93 -11.45
C LEU A 239 0.76 -16.60 -12.14
N GLU A 240 2.01 -16.26 -12.45
CA GLU A 240 2.37 -15.05 -13.17
C GLU A 240 1.72 -15.03 -14.55
N GLU A 241 1.80 -16.13 -15.31
CA GLU A 241 1.17 -16.28 -16.61
C GLU A 241 -0.36 -16.18 -16.52
N HIS A 242 -0.96 -16.86 -15.53
CA HIS A 242 -2.41 -16.78 -15.30
C HIS A 242 -2.86 -15.33 -15.02
N ILE A 243 -2.14 -14.60 -14.17
CA ILE A 243 -2.46 -13.19 -13.87
C ILE A 243 -2.24 -12.32 -15.11
N TRP A 244 -1.17 -12.58 -15.87
CA TRP A 244 -0.89 -11.86 -17.12
C TRP A 244 -2.03 -12.02 -18.12
N ASP A 245 -2.57 -13.22 -18.27
CA ASP A 245 -3.70 -13.48 -19.19
C ASP A 245 -4.97 -12.73 -18.75
N LEU A 246 -5.20 -12.62 -17.44
CA LEU A 246 -6.29 -11.80 -16.91
C LEU A 246 -6.12 -10.31 -17.25
N LEU A 247 -4.88 -9.80 -17.28
CA LEU A 247 -4.57 -8.39 -17.50
C LEU A 247 -4.38 -8.03 -18.96
N ARG A 248 -4.01 -8.96 -19.84
CA ARG A 248 -3.68 -8.70 -21.26
C ARG A 248 -4.80 -7.95 -22.00
N GLY A 249 -6.05 -8.36 -21.82
CA GLY A 249 -7.20 -7.68 -22.43
C GLY A 249 -7.49 -6.29 -21.85
N GLU A 250 -7.07 -6.05 -20.62
CA GLU A 250 -7.32 -4.79 -19.91
C GLU A 250 -6.28 -3.72 -20.24
N ALA A 251 -5.01 -4.11 -20.46
CA ALA A 251 -3.96 -3.18 -20.89
C ALA A 251 -4.29 -2.56 -22.26
N ALA A 252 -4.73 -3.38 -23.22
CA ALA A 252 -5.14 -2.90 -24.54
C ALA A 252 -6.34 -1.94 -24.49
N ARG A 253 -7.29 -2.15 -23.57
CA ARG A 253 -8.43 -1.23 -23.38
C ARG A 253 -8.01 0.09 -22.76
N ALA A 254 -7.10 0.06 -21.78
CA ALA A 254 -6.61 1.26 -21.10
C ALA A 254 -5.89 2.22 -22.07
N GLU A 255 -5.16 1.69 -23.08
CA GLU A 255 -4.46 2.49 -24.09
C GLU A 255 -5.43 3.18 -25.09
N LEU A 256 -6.61 2.59 -25.34
CA LEU A 256 -7.60 3.15 -26.25
C LEU A 256 -8.44 4.28 -25.62
N GLU A 257 -8.41 4.43 -24.30
CA GLU A 257 -9.20 5.42 -23.55
C GLU A 257 -8.37 6.64 -23.08
N THR A 258 -7.08 6.69 -23.44
CA THR A 258 -6.16 7.79 -23.11
C THR A 258 -6.03 8.74 -24.28
#